data_7d69fc64611caf4e6c5ec297374b6ea2
#
_entry.id   7d69fc64611caf4e6c5ec297374b6ea2
#
_cell.length_a   1.000
_cell.length_b   1.000
_cell.length_c   1.000
_cell.angle_alpha   90.00
_cell.angle_beta   90.00
_cell.angle_gamma   90.00
#
_symmetry.space_group_name_H-M   'P 1'
#
loop_
_entity.id
_entity.type
_entity.pdbx_description
1 polymer ?
#
loop_
_entity_poly.entity_id
_entity_poly.type
_entity_poly.pdbx_seq_one_letter_code
_entity_poly.pdbx_strand_id
1 'polypeptide(L)'
;DGNWQLMSIDPPRKKFLFFYRQRLTFRDRGTNNEIVKDISPPMNTGKSMLGYGRAISNSLSEFVLNSHNNYVYKQGEDIIKMRRESGDHLLVDRLTYNFRKPNRGEIIVFETKTIDGIDQDLFYIKRLVGLPGETLRIGDDRHLVINGDPLDPTDHPFELVYSFDLGKEAEPARDSHFSGHVNQKAYEEYLENQRNALAELNGINPDRIFFSRGTISQNFMDGTQEFVVPANRYMAMGDNTVSSKDSRDWGSLPGKNIFGKAAL
;
A
#
# COMPACT_ATOMS: atom_id res chain seq x y z
N ASP A 1 -7.89 43.74 2.48
CA ASP A 1 -7.63 43.22 3.83
C ASP A 1 -8.83 42.39 4.30
N GLY A 2 -8.86 41.14 4.06
CA GLY A 2 -9.95 40.24 4.44
C GLY A 2 -9.52 39.16 5.43
N ASN A 3 -10.37 38.84 6.38
CA ASN A 3 -10.20 37.72 7.30
C ASN A 3 -10.94 36.51 6.72
N TRP A 4 -10.24 35.69 5.93
CA TRP A 4 -10.83 34.62 5.18
C TRP A 4 -10.85 33.29 5.95
N GLN A 5 -12.01 32.67 6.04
CA GLN A 5 -12.18 31.34 6.64
C GLN A 5 -12.47 30.32 5.55
N LEU A 6 -11.79 29.17 5.60
CA LEU A 6 -12.08 28.04 4.72
C LEU A 6 -13.40 27.39 5.15
N MET A 7 -14.38 27.38 4.28
CA MET A 7 -15.74 26.87 4.54
C MET A 7 -15.93 25.44 4.04
N SER A 8 -15.43 25.14 2.85
CA SER A 8 -15.57 23.82 2.27
C SER A 8 -14.45 23.48 1.29
N ILE A 9 -14.19 22.19 1.17
CA ILE A 9 -13.35 21.59 0.16
C ILE A 9 -14.20 20.58 -0.61
N ASP A 10 -14.53 20.89 -1.86
CA ASP A 10 -15.35 20.00 -2.69
C ASP A 10 -14.54 18.77 -3.14
N PRO A 11 -15.22 17.67 -3.48
CA PRO A 11 -14.57 16.55 -4.15
C PRO A 11 -13.94 16.99 -5.48
N PRO A 12 -12.80 16.38 -5.87
CA PRO A 12 -12.19 16.68 -7.15
C PRO A 12 -13.12 16.41 -8.32
N ARG A 13 -13.18 17.36 -9.27
CA ARG A 13 -13.97 17.23 -10.50
C ARG A 13 -13.05 17.13 -11.71
N LYS A 14 -13.33 16.19 -12.61
CA LYS A 14 -12.64 16.05 -13.89
C LYS A 14 -12.97 17.24 -14.78
N LYS A 15 -11.96 17.95 -15.27
CA LYS A 15 -12.15 19.09 -16.16
C LYS A 15 -11.97 18.74 -17.64
N PHE A 16 -10.88 18.01 -17.96
CA PHE A 16 -10.57 17.59 -19.33
C PHE A 16 -9.56 16.45 -19.30
N LEU A 17 -9.75 15.39 -20.11
CA LEU A 17 -8.87 14.21 -20.20
C LEU A 17 -8.43 13.67 -18.81
N PHE A 18 -7.23 14.04 -18.39
CA PHE A 18 -6.62 13.60 -17.13
C PHE A 18 -6.52 14.73 -16.09
N PHE A 19 -7.06 15.91 -16.38
CA PHE A 19 -6.96 17.05 -15.49
C PHE A 19 -8.14 17.09 -14.54
N TYR A 20 -7.83 17.11 -13.26
CA TYR A 20 -8.79 17.30 -12.18
C TYR A 20 -8.57 18.65 -11.51
N ARG A 21 -9.63 19.27 -11.06
CA ARG A 21 -9.61 20.45 -10.21
C ARG A 21 -10.45 20.20 -8.97
N GLN A 22 -10.05 20.82 -7.90
CA GLN A 22 -10.75 20.79 -6.64
C GLN A 22 -11.09 22.20 -6.22
N ARG A 23 -12.31 22.40 -5.78
CA ARG A 23 -12.82 23.70 -5.39
C ARG A 23 -12.69 23.87 -3.89
N LEU A 24 -12.19 25.05 -3.48
CA LEU A 24 -12.15 25.51 -2.11
C LEU A 24 -13.01 26.76 -2.01
N THR A 25 -13.89 26.83 -1.02
CA THR A 25 -14.76 27.97 -0.76
C THR A 25 -14.30 28.66 0.51
N PHE A 26 -14.07 29.95 0.43
CA PHE A 26 -13.69 30.80 1.56
C PHE A 26 -14.75 31.87 1.80
N ARG A 27 -14.94 32.25 3.06
CA ARG A 27 -15.84 33.34 3.46
C ARG A 27 -15.07 34.37 4.26
N ASP A 28 -15.23 35.64 3.91
CA ASP A 28 -14.74 36.76 4.70
C ASP A 28 -15.65 36.99 5.92
N ARG A 29 -15.06 36.95 7.11
CA ARG A 29 -15.80 37.13 8.37
C ARG A 29 -16.30 38.56 8.57
N GLY A 30 -15.70 39.56 7.90
CA GLY A 30 -16.09 40.95 8.02
C GLY A 30 -17.27 41.34 7.13
N THR A 31 -17.23 40.88 5.88
CA THR A 31 -18.21 41.25 4.85
C THR A 31 -19.20 40.14 4.51
N ASN A 32 -18.96 38.91 4.99
CA ASN A 32 -19.71 37.72 4.64
C ASN A 32 -19.64 37.32 3.14
N ASN A 33 -18.75 37.95 2.38
CA ASN A 33 -18.54 37.62 0.98
C ASN A 33 -17.84 36.27 0.84
N GLU A 34 -18.22 35.51 -0.18
CA GLU A 34 -17.60 34.26 -0.51
C GLU A 34 -16.70 34.39 -1.75
N ILE A 35 -15.55 33.74 -1.69
CA ILE A 35 -14.70 33.52 -2.85
C ILE A 35 -14.46 32.04 -3.06
N VAL A 36 -14.35 31.65 -4.32
CA VAL A 36 -14.10 30.27 -4.73
C VAL A 36 -12.77 30.21 -5.45
N LYS A 37 -11.91 29.28 -5.04
CA LYS A 37 -10.64 29.01 -5.69
C LYS A 37 -10.58 27.55 -6.16
N ASP A 38 -10.21 27.36 -7.41
CA ASP A 38 -9.96 26.06 -7.97
C ASP A 38 -8.46 25.77 -7.93
N ILE A 39 -8.07 24.67 -7.30
CA ILE A 39 -6.68 24.21 -7.23
C ILE A 39 -6.43 23.03 -8.17
N SER A 40 -5.19 22.94 -8.68
CA SER A 40 -4.69 21.82 -9.46
C SER A 40 -3.20 21.64 -9.18
N PRO A 41 -2.75 20.42 -8.91
CA PRO A 41 -3.54 19.21 -8.75
C PRO A 41 -4.41 19.26 -7.50
N PRO A 42 -5.54 18.52 -7.50
CA PRO A 42 -6.42 18.49 -6.34
C PRO A 42 -5.70 17.90 -5.13
N MET A 43 -5.97 18.47 -3.97
CA MET A 43 -5.67 17.82 -2.71
C MET A 43 -6.70 16.73 -2.53
N ASN A 44 -6.25 15.59 -2.08
CA ASN A 44 -7.15 14.54 -1.71
C ASN A 44 -8.17 14.14 -2.77
N THR A 45 -7.78 13.24 -3.54
CA THR A 45 -8.67 12.58 -4.46
C THR A 45 -9.02 11.21 -3.90
N GLY A 46 -9.90 11.04 -2.98
CA GLY A 46 -10.36 9.72 -2.51
C GLY A 46 -10.58 8.68 -3.64
N LYS A 47 -10.36 9.10 -4.87
CA LYS A 47 -10.19 8.29 -6.07
C LYS A 47 -9.09 8.94 -6.90
N SER A 48 -7.84 8.50 -6.72
CA SER A 48 -6.84 8.76 -7.76
C SER A 48 -7.24 7.96 -8.99
N MET A 49 -6.85 8.42 -10.16
CA MET A 49 -7.07 7.72 -11.42
C MET A 49 -6.44 6.31 -11.46
N LEU A 50 -5.61 5.98 -10.48
CA LEU A 50 -4.87 4.72 -10.32
C LEU A 50 -5.08 4.07 -8.94
N GLY A 51 -6.10 4.47 -8.16
CA GLY A 51 -6.40 3.85 -6.87
C GLY A 51 -5.43 4.14 -5.71
N TYR A 52 -4.37 4.87 -5.96
CA TYR A 52 -3.42 5.27 -4.94
C TYR A 52 -3.86 6.56 -4.27
N GLY A 53 -4.27 6.53 -3.03
CA GLY A 53 -4.50 7.76 -2.30
C GLY A 53 -5.59 7.81 -1.25
N ARG A 54 -6.22 6.69 -0.93
CA ARG A 54 -7.33 6.69 0.04
C ARG A 54 -6.93 7.10 1.46
N ALA A 55 -5.75 6.72 1.92
CA ALA A 55 -5.36 6.93 3.31
C ALA A 55 -4.79 8.34 3.60
N ILE A 56 -4.00 8.88 2.68
CA ILE A 56 -3.38 10.21 2.90
C ILE A 56 -4.38 11.32 2.69
N SER A 57 -5.37 11.06 1.89
CA SER A 57 -6.28 12.04 1.36
C SER A 57 -7.45 12.37 2.29
N ASN A 58 -8.04 11.39 2.96
CA ASN A 58 -9.09 11.65 3.93
C ASN A 58 -8.54 12.37 5.17
N SER A 59 -7.32 12.00 5.60
CA SER A 59 -6.68 12.64 6.74
C SER A 59 -6.31 14.11 6.48
N LEU A 60 -5.99 14.51 5.26
CA LEU A 60 -5.57 15.88 4.98
C LEU A 60 -6.75 16.85 4.89
N SER A 61 -7.86 16.46 4.25
CA SER A 61 -9.06 17.31 4.26
C SER A 61 -9.74 17.33 5.63
N GLU A 62 -9.73 16.21 6.34
CA GLU A 62 -10.20 16.14 7.71
C GLU A 62 -9.27 16.92 8.66
N PHE A 63 -7.95 16.83 8.48
CA PHE A 63 -6.97 17.62 9.21
C PHE A 63 -7.14 19.13 8.95
N VAL A 64 -7.26 19.57 7.69
CA VAL A 64 -7.44 20.96 7.33
C VAL A 64 -8.79 21.50 7.82
N LEU A 65 -9.86 20.74 7.68
CA LEU A 65 -11.18 21.14 8.16
C LEU A 65 -11.27 21.10 9.69
N ASN A 66 -10.77 20.08 10.35
CA ASN A 66 -10.88 19.92 11.81
C ASN A 66 -9.86 20.76 12.59
N SER A 67 -8.64 20.90 12.07
CA SER A 67 -7.60 21.71 12.74
C SER A 67 -7.76 23.20 12.53
N HIS A 68 -8.45 23.62 11.45
CA HIS A 68 -8.58 25.02 11.06
C HIS A 68 -10.03 25.51 10.99
N ASN A 69 -10.98 24.77 11.55
CA ASN A 69 -12.41 25.06 11.45
C ASN A 69 -12.81 26.47 11.93
N ASN A 70 -11.98 27.11 12.76
CA ASN A 70 -12.15 28.49 13.22
C ASN A 70 -10.98 29.40 12.84
N TYR A 71 -10.01 28.90 12.09
CA TYR A 71 -8.84 29.69 11.74
C TYR A 71 -9.18 30.71 10.64
N VAL A 72 -8.70 31.92 10.82
CA VAL A 72 -8.92 33.01 9.89
C VAL A 72 -7.59 33.38 9.24
N TYR A 73 -7.50 33.15 7.95
CA TYR A 73 -6.31 33.45 7.17
C TYR A 73 -6.23 34.95 6.84
N LYS A 74 -5.04 35.51 7.01
CA LYS A 74 -4.74 36.90 6.59
C LYS A 74 -4.17 36.88 5.16
N GLN A 75 -4.18 38.04 4.52
CA GLN A 75 -3.57 38.21 3.22
C GLN A 75 -2.07 37.87 3.26
N GLY A 76 -1.63 36.97 2.36
CA GLY A 76 -0.23 36.52 2.29
C GLY A 76 0.07 35.31 3.18
N GLU A 77 -0.86 34.83 3.97
CA GLU A 77 -0.70 33.61 4.77
C GLU A 77 -0.91 32.34 3.91
N ASP A 78 -0.04 31.36 4.09
CA ASP A 78 -0.19 30.06 3.42
C ASP A 78 -1.40 29.30 4.00
N ILE A 79 -2.39 29.06 3.17
CA ILE A 79 -3.55 28.24 3.54
C ILE A 79 -3.13 26.76 3.64
N ILE A 80 -2.29 26.33 2.73
CA ILE A 80 -1.71 24.99 2.69
C ILE A 80 -0.31 25.07 2.11
N LYS A 81 0.65 24.54 2.84
CA LYS A 81 2.03 24.35 2.38
C LYS A 81 2.35 22.87 2.36
N MET A 82 2.48 22.30 1.16
CA MET A 82 2.76 20.89 0.99
C MET A 82 3.97 20.70 0.07
N ARG A 83 4.83 19.77 0.44
CA ARG A 83 5.80 19.18 -0.49
C ARG A 83 5.10 18.04 -1.21
N ARG A 84 4.98 18.14 -2.52
CA ARG A 84 4.48 17.05 -3.36
C ARG A 84 5.67 16.26 -3.88
N GLU A 85 5.68 14.97 -3.59
CA GLU A 85 6.55 14.02 -4.28
C GLU A 85 5.72 13.36 -5.37
N SER A 86 6.24 13.33 -6.61
CA SER A 86 5.62 12.55 -7.67
C SER A 86 5.80 11.07 -7.33
N GLY A 87 4.74 10.29 -7.47
CA GLY A 87 4.86 8.84 -7.40
C GLY A 87 5.71 8.30 -8.55
N ASP A 88 6.20 7.08 -8.38
CA ASP A 88 6.98 6.40 -9.41
C ASP A 88 6.13 6.16 -10.66
N HIS A 89 6.73 6.35 -11.83
CA HIS A 89 6.14 6.01 -13.11
C HIS A 89 6.57 4.59 -13.49
N LEU A 90 5.59 3.72 -13.69
CA LEU A 90 5.83 2.36 -14.13
C LEU A 90 5.46 2.19 -15.59
N LEU A 91 6.40 1.68 -16.39
CA LEU A 91 6.07 1.17 -17.71
C LEU A 91 5.59 -0.28 -17.60
N VAL A 92 4.52 -0.61 -18.30
CA VAL A 92 3.94 -1.96 -18.29
C VAL A 92 4.03 -2.58 -19.68
N ASP A 93 4.78 -3.66 -19.79
CA ASP A 93 4.83 -4.49 -20.98
C ASP A 93 3.60 -5.40 -21.02
N ARG A 94 2.70 -5.10 -21.93
CA ARG A 94 1.46 -5.84 -22.17
C ARG A 94 1.58 -6.92 -23.24
N LEU A 95 2.72 -7.00 -23.91
CA LEU A 95 2.89 -7.90 -25.06
C LEU A 95 3.46 -9.25 -24.65
N THR A 96 4.42 -9.26 -23.73
CA THR A 96 5.16 -10.47 -23.34
C THR A 96 4.23 -11.64 -22.98
N TYR A 97 3.18 -11.40 -22.22
CA TYR A 97 2.29 -12.48 -21.76
C TYR A 97 1.26 -12.97 -22.80
N ASN A 98 1.24 -12.36 -23.99
CA ASN A 98 0.54 -12.94 -25.13
C ASN A 98 1.32 -14.09 -25.77
N PHE A 99 2.63 -14.18 -25.54
CA PHE A 99 3.51 -15.16 -26.16
C PHE A 99 4.07 -16.21 -25.18
N ARG A 100 4.07 -15.92 -23.90
CA ARG A 100 4.50 -16.84 -22.85
C ARG A 100 3.75 -16.62 -21.53
N LYS A 101 3.80 -17.62 -20.67
CA LYS A 101 3.29 -17.48 -19.30
C LYS A 101 4.24 -16.63 -18.45
N PRO A 102 3.71 -15.99 -17.39
CA PRO A 102 4.54 -15.33 -16.38
C PRO A 102 5.50 -16.31 -15.70
N ASN A 103 6.72 -15.85 -15.43
CA ASN A 103 7.73 -16.61 -14.69
C ASN A 103 7.78 -16.16 -13.24
N ARG A 104 8.21 -17.06 -12.32
CA ARG A 104 8.49 -16.72 -10.94
C ARG A 104 9.52 -15.59 -10.86
N GLY A 105 9.34 -14.69 -9.88
CA GLY A 105 10.21 -13.53 -9.66
C GLY A 105 9.88 -12.31 -10.51
N GLU A 106 9.08 -12.44 -11.57
CA GLU A 106 8.66 -11.28 -12.35
C GLU A 106 7.71 -10.38 -11.56
N ILE A 107 7.91 -9.07 -11.69
CA ILE A 107 6.97 -8.09 -11.14
C ILE A 107 5.82 -7.94 -12.12
N ILE A 108 4.62 -8.31 -11.66
CA ILE A 108 3.41 -8.30 -12.47
C ILE A 108 2.48 -7.17 -12.07
N VAL A 109 1.79 -6.63 -13.07
CA VAL A 109 0.67 -5.71 -12.90
C VAL A 109 -0.62 -6.46 -13.20
N PHE A 110 -1.59 -6.39 -12.31
CA PHE A 110 -2.85 -7.10 -12.47
C PHE A 110 -4.04 -6.26 -12.00
N GLU A 111 -5.20 -6.58 -12.56
CA GLU A 111 -6.48 -5.98 -12.18
C GLU A 111 -7.07 -6.72 -10.99
N THR A 112 -7.57 -5.98 -10.00
CA THR A 112 -8.17 -6.57 -8.78
C THR A 112 -9.58 -7.09 -8.97
N LYS A 113 -10.15 -6.87 -10.14
CA LYS A 113 -11.49 -7.31 -10.50
C LYS A 113 -11.70 -8.80 -10.23
N THR A 114 -12.80 -9.14 -9.57
CA THR A 114 -13.14 -10.52 -9.18
C THR A 114 -12.18 -11.21 -8.20
N ILE A 115 -11.35 -10.46 -7.50
CA ILE A 115 -10.56 -10.97 -6.38
C ILE A 115 -11.26 -10.53 -5.09
N ASP A 116 -11.69 -11.48 -4.29
CA ASP A 116 -12.38 -11.21 -3.03
C ASP A 116 -11.40 -10.62 -1.99
N GLY A 117 -11.91 -9.81 -1.08
CA GLY A 117 -11.11 -9.27 0.03
C GLY A 117 -10.24 -8.05 -0.30
N ILE A 118 -10.27 -7.56 -1.55
CA ILE A 118 -9.58 -6.32 -1.96
C ILE A 118 -10.51 -5.36 -2.70
N ASP A 119 -10.13 -4.08 -2.73
CA ASP A 119 -10.86 -3.06 -3.49
C ASP A 119 -10.87 -3.43 -4.98
N GLN A 120 -12.04 -3.35 -5.61
CA GLN A 120 -12.26 -3.75 -6.99
C GLN A 120 -11.85 -2.65 -8.00
N ASP A 121 -11.64 -3.05 -9.24
CA ASP A 121 -11.33 -2.15 -10.38
C ASP A 121 -10.07 -1.29 -10.17
N LEU A 122 -9.07 -1.85 -9.49
CA LEU A 122 -7.75 -1.26 -9.28
C LEU A 122 -6.67 -2.08 -9.96
N PHE A 123 -5.51 -1.44 -10.17
CA PHE A 123 -4.28 -2.14 -10.58
C PHE A 123 -3.36 -2.29 -9.38
N TYR A 124 -2.91 -3.52 -9.16
CA TYR A 124 -1.89 -3.85 -8.16
C TYR A 124 -0.60 -4.28 -8.83
N ILE A 125 0.49 -4.07 -8.12
CA ILE A 125 1.84 -4.45 -8.55
C ILE A 125 2.40 -5.35 -7.47
N LYS A 126 2.79 -6.56 -7.82
CA LYS A 126 3.35 -7.55 -6.90
C LYS A 126 4.38 -8.40 -7.63
N ARG A 127 5.24 -9.06 -6.85
CA ARG A 127 6.16 -10.08 -7.37
C ARG A 127 5.48 -11.43 -7.44
N LEU A 128 5.66 -12.13 -8.54
CA LEU A 128 5.11 -13.46 -8.73
C LEU A 128 5.95 -14.49 -7.96
N VAL A 129 5.34 -15.19 -7.01
CA VAL A 129 6.05 -16.13 -6.13
C VAL A 129 5.61 -17.58 -6.33
N GLY A 130 4.36 -17.85 -6.71
CA GLY A 130 3.85 -19.20 -6.92
C GLY A 130 3.20 -19.38 -8.28
N LEU A 131 3.49 -20.49 -8.91
CA LEU A 131 2.98 -20.88 -10.22
C LEU A 131 1.84 -21.91 -10.11
N PRO A 132 0.97 -22.05 -11.13
CA PRO A 132 -0.12 -23.02 -11.11
C PRO A 132 0.34 -24.45 -10.81
N GLY A 133 -0.30 -25.10 -9.86
CA GLY A 133 -0.03 -26.48 -9.47
C GLY A 133 1.07 -26.67 -8.43
N GLU A 134 1.73 -25.61 -8.00
CA GLU A 134 2.76 -25.69 -6.97
C GLU A 134 2.15 -25.69 -5.56
N THR A 135 2.87 -26.31 -4.65
CA THR A 135 2.61 -26.26 -3.21
C THR A 135 3.55 -25.26 -2.56
N LEU A 136 3.00 -24.28 -1.87
CA LEU A 136 3.76 -23.25 -1.18
C LEU A 136 3.56 -23.35 0.34
N ARG A 137 4.62 -23.07 1.07
CA ARG A 137 4.62 -22.92 2.52
C ARG A 137 5.55 -21.77 2.89
N ILE A 138 5.20 -20.99 3.89
CA ILE A 138 6.06 -19.94 4.46
C ILE A 138 6.51 -20.45 5.83
N GLY A 139 7.80 -20.79 5.95
CA GLY A 139 8.39 -21.26 7.21
C GLY A 139 8.33 -20.22 8.32
N ASP A 140 8.44 -20.63 9.58
CA ASP A 140 8.58 -19.72 10.71
C ASP A 140 9.91 -18.94 10.67
N ASP A 141 10.88 -19.46 9.91
CA ASP A 141 12.13 -18.79 9.54
C ASP A 141 11.98 -17.75 8.43
N ARG A 142 10.73 -17.47 8.00
CA ARG A 142 10.34 -16.53 6.94
C ARG A 142 10.83 -16.92 5.53
N HIS A 143 11.24 -18.17 5.33
CA HIS A 143 11.58 -18.66 3.99
C HIS A 143 10.35 -19.25 3.29
N LEU A 144 10.18 -18.85 2.03
CA LEU A 144 9.20 -19.47 1.14
C LEU A 144 9.74 -20.83 0.66
N VAL A 145 8.94 -21.86 0.85
CA VAL A 145 9.23 -23.24 0.40
C VAL A 145 8.26 -23.58 -0.72
N ILE A 146 8.77 -24.11 -1.82
CA ILE A 146 8.02 -24.40 -3.03
C ILE A 146 8.25 -25.86 -3.41
N ASN A 147 7.18 -26.66 -3.40
CA ASN A 147 7.23 -28.11 -3.64
C ASN A 147 8.22 -28.85 -2.72
N GLY A 148 8.43 -28.35 -1.50
CA GLY A 148 9.38 -28.90 -0.53
C GLY A 148 10.76 -28.26 -0.55
N ASP A 149 11.13 -27.50 -1.57
CA ASP A 149 12.43 -26.86 -1.71
C ASP A 149 12.37 -25.38 -1.24
N PRO A 150 13.25 -24.94 -0.33
CA PRO A 150 13.35 -23.54 0.04
C PRO A 150 13.73 -22.67 -1.16
N LEU A 151 13.09 -21.51 -1.30
CA LEU A 151 13.49 -20.54 -2.29
C LEU A 151 14.89 -20.00 -1.96
N ASP A 152 15.78 -19.98 -2.96
CA ASP A 152 17.12 -19.44 -2.78
C ASP A 152 17.05 -17.91 -2.55
N PRO A 153 17.47 -17.39 -1.39
CA PRO A 153 17.44 -15.96 -1.10
C PRO A 153 18.43 -15.15 -1.94
N THR A 154 19.41 -15.81 -2.57
CA THR A 154 20.39 -15.18 -3.46
C THR A 154 19.92 -15.12 -4.91
N ASP A 155 18.78 -15.75 -5.23
CA ASP A 155 18.17 -15.63 -6.55
C ASP A 155 17.79 -14.18 -6.81
N HIS A 156 18.40 -13.58 -7.83
CA HIS A 156 18.32 -12.14 -8.16
C HIS A 156 16.90 -11.54 -8.05
N PRO A 157 15.82 -12.19 -8.47
CA PRO A 157 14.49 -11.64 -8.33
C PRO A 157 14.03 -11.46 -6.88
N PHE A 158 14.61 -12.18 -5.92
CA PHE A 158 14.19 -12.20 -4.51
C PHE A 158 15.23 -11.61 -3.56
N GLU A 159 16.38 -11.22 -4.06
CA GLU A 159 17.48 -10.65 -3.27
C GLU A 159 17.01 -9.50 -2.34
N LEU A 160 16.16 -8.62 -2.84
CA LEU A 160 15.63 -7.52 -2.03
C LEU A 160 14.76 -8.03 -0.86
N VAL A 161 13.93 -9.06 -1.11
CA VAL A 161 13.01 -9.62 -0.08
C VAL A 161 13.78 -10.24 1.08
N TYR A 162 14.96 -10.81 0.80
CA TYR A 162 15.82 -11.48 1.78
C TYR A 162 17.08 -10.68 2.11
N SER A 163 17.14 -9.39 1.78
CA SER A 163 18.34 -8.56 1.96
C SER A 163 18.69 -8.26 3.41
N PHE A 164 17.77 -8.47 4.34
CA PHE A 164 17.97 -8.23 5.76
C PHE A 164 18.05 -9.55 6.52
N ASP A 165 19.22 -9.83 7.06
CA ASP A 165 19.46 -10.98 7.94
C ASP A 165 18.97 -10.63 9.35
N LEU A 166 17.97 -11.37 9.83
CA LEU A 166 17.40 -11.21 11.17
C LEU A 166 18.40 -11.46 12.32
N GLY A 167 19.58 -11.99 12.01
CA GLY A 167 20.64 -12.28 12.99
C GLY A 167 21.67 -11.20 13.19
N LYS A 168 21.64 -10.11 12.42
CA LYS A 168 22.59 -8.99 12.57
C LYS A 168 21.91 -7.78 13.20
N GLU A 169 22.58 -7.20 14.17
CA GLU A 169 22.16 -6.02 14.93
C GLU A 169 21.86 -4.82 14.01
N ALA A 170 20.66 -4.76 13.51
CA ALA A 170 20.20 -3.69 12.65
C ALA A 170 19.08 -2.91 13.35
N GLU A 171 18.90 -1.66 13.01
CA GLU A 171 17.89 -0.81 13.64
C GLU A 171 16.47 -1.39 13.51
N PRO A 172 15.74 -1.62 14.60
CA PRO A 172 14.52 -2.45 14.63
C PRO A 172 13.41 -2.05 13.64
N ALA A 173 13.37 -0.80 13.22
CA ALA A 173 12.30 -0.29 12.37
C ALA A 173 12.53 -0.54 10.86
N ARG A 174 13.76 -0.77 10.42
CA ARG A 174 14.11 -0.86 9.00
C ARG A 174 14.19 -2.29 8.50
N ASP A 175 14.57 -3.23 9.36
CA ASP A 175 14.95 -4.59 8.99
C ASP A 175 13.79 -5.54 8.80
N SER A 176 12.67 -5.25 9.44
CA SER A 176 11.48 -6.12 9.39
C SER A 176 10.76 -6.10 8.04
N HIS A 177 10.94 -5.07 7.22
CA HIS A 177 10.21 -4.91 5.95
C HIS A 177 10.66 -5.88 4.87
N PHE A 178 11.95 -6.21 4.81
CA PHE A 178 12.57 -7.01 3.75
C PHE A 178 13.26 -8.27 4.29
N SER A 179 12.80 -8.81 5.39
CA SER A 179 13.41 -9.97 6.06
C SER A 179 12.71 -11.29 5.72
N GLY A 180 12.51 -11.55 4.44
CA GLY A 180 11.83 -12.74 3.95
C GLY A 180 10.30 -12.60 3.88
N HIS A 181 9.61 -13.67 3.55
CA HIS A 181 8.16 -13.73 3.56
C HIS A 181 7.64 -14.05 4.97
N VAL A 182 6.59 -13.37 5.42
CA VAL A 182 6.04 -13.61 6.76
C VAL A 182 4.72 -14.39 6.67
N ASN A 183 4.58 -15.42 7.52
CA ASN A 183 3.29 -16.06 7.82
C ASN A 183 2.56 -15.29 8.93
N GLN A 184 1.34 -15.70 9.31
CA GLN A 184 0.55 -15.02 10.33
C GLN A 184 1.27 -14.97 11.68
N LYS A 185 1.86 -16.08 12.11
CA LYS A 185 2.59 -16.18 13.38
C LYS A 185 3.78 -15.20 13.42
N ALA A 186 4.62 -15.19 12.38
CA ALA A 186 5.75 -14.27 12.30
C ALA A 186 5.31 -12.79 12.23
N TYR A 187 4.15 -12.51 11.64
CA TYR A 187 3.57 -11.18 11.61
C TYR A 187 3.09 -10.73 13.01
N GLU A 188 2.45 -11.62 13.76
CA GLU A 188 1.99 -11.33 15.12
C GLU A 188 3.16 -11.10 16.06
N GLU A 189 4.22 -11.90 15.98
CA GLU A 189 5.47 -11.70 16.72
C GLU A 189 6.11 -10.34 16.38
N TYR A 190 6.12 -9.95 15.11
CA TYR A 190 6.59 -8.62 14.69
C TYR A 190 5.78 -7.50 15.35
N LEU A 191 4.45 -7.57 15.31
CA LEU A 191 3.58 -6.56 15.92
C LEU A 191 3.77 -6.46 17.44
N GLU A 192 3.97 -7.60 18.09
CA GLU A 192 4.23 -7.63 19.54
C GLU A 192 5.58 -6.96 19.88
N ASN A 193 6.62 -7.27 19.13
CA ASN A 193 7.93 -6.63 19.29
C ASN A 193 7.85 -5.11 19.06
N GLN A 194 7.15 -4.66 18.03
CA GLN A 194 6.92 -3.22 17.77
C GLN A 194 6.14 -2.56 18.92
N ARG A 195 5.14 -3.23 19.48
CA ARG A 195 4.37 -2.74 20.62
C ARG A 195 5.24 -2.54 21.84
N ASN A 196 6.07 -3.54 22.17
CA ASN A 196 6.95 -3.50 23.31
C ASN A 196 8.02 -2.39 23.18
N ALA A 197 8.63 -2.26 22.00
CA ALA A 197 9.60 -1.21 21.71
C ALA A 197 9.00 0.20 21.84
N LEU A 198 7.80 0.42 21.30
CA LEU A 198 7.10 1.71 21.43
C LEU A 198 6.67 2.00 22.86
N ALA A 199 6.28 0.99 23.62
CA ALA A 199 5.92 1.12 25.01
C ALA A 199 7.12 1.55 25.85
N GLU A 200 8.27 0.91 25.65
CA GLU A 200 9.53 1.25 26.31
C GLU A 200 9.97 2.67 25.96
N LEU A 201 9.99 3.02 24.67
CA LEU A 201 10.40 4.36 24.21
C LEU A 201 9.55 5.48 24.80
N ASN A 202 8.25 5.26 24.98
CA ASN A 202 7.32 6.29 25.45
C ASN A 202 6.95 6.15 26.94
N GLY A 203 7.47 5.16 27.65
CA GLY A 203 7.16 4.91 29.07
C GLY A 203 5.68 4.60 29.32
N ILE A 204 5.01 3.92 28.38
CA ILE A 204 3.58 3.57 28.46
C ILE A 204 3.39 2.06 28.51
N ASN A 205 2.23 1.63 29.03
CA ASN A 205 1.89 0.21 29.04
C ASN A 205 1.67 -0.30 27.60
N PRO A 206 2.33 -1.42 27.17
CA PRO A 206 2.15 -2.03 25.84
C PRO A 206 0.69 -2.30 25.49
N ASP A 207 -0.15 -2.68 26.45
CA ASP A 207 -1.57 -2.97 26.23
C ASP A 207 -2.41 -1.77 25.77
N ARG A 208 -1.85 -0.57 25.88
CA ARG A 208 -2.48 0.66 25.37
C ARG A 208 -2.11 1.01 23.94
N ILE A 209 -1.20 0.24 23.32
CA ILE A 209 -0.78 0.44 21.94
C ILE A 209 -1.55 -0.52 21.05
N PHE A 210 -2.34 0.04 20.16
CA PHE A 210 -3.14 -0.72 19.21
C PHE A 210 -2.63 -0.46 17.80
N PHE A 211 -2.28 -1.53 17.09
CA PHE A 211 -2.03 -1.47 15.66
C PHE A 211 -3.29 -1.87 14.90
N SER A 212 -3.54 -1.21 13.77
CA SER A 212 -4.52 -1.72 12.80
C SER A 212 -3.96 -3.02 12.23
N ARG A 213 -4.56 -4.15 12.59
CA ARG A 213 -4.12 -5.46 12.09
C ARG A 213 -4.45 -5.58 10.60
N GLY A 214 -3.41 -5.71 9.77
CA GLY A 214 -3.57 -6.36 8.50
C GLY A 214 -3.87 -7.85 8.76
N THR A 215 -4.87 -8.40 8.11
CA THR A 215 -5.14 -9.85 8.17
C THR A 215 -4.30 -10.53 7.10
N ILE A 216 -3.36 -11.38 7.51
CA ILE A 216 -2.75 -12.36 6.62
C ILE A 216 -3.72 -13.53 6.50
N SER A 217 -3.88 -14.03 5.29
CA SER A 217 -4.81 -15.13 4.98
C SER A 217 -4.60 -16.34 5.88
N GLN A 218 -5.71 -17.01 6.23
CA GLN A 218 -5.69 -18.29 6.96
C GLN A 218 -4.88 -19.40 6.25
N ASN A 219 -4.47 -19.18 5.00
CA ASN A 219 -3.66 -20.12 4.22
C ASN A 219 -2.17 -20.16 4.61
N PHE A 220 -1.70 -19.22 5.46
CA PHE A 220 -0.33 -19.13 5.94
C PHE A 220 -0.29 -18.76 7.42
N MET A 221 -0.97 -19.57 8.25
CA MET A 221 -1.06 -19.31 9.70
C MET A 221 0.27 -19.49 10.41
N ASP A 222 1.01 -20.54 10.05
CA ASP A 222 2.31 -20.87 10.63
C ASP A 222 3.22 -21.56 9.60
N GLY A 223 4.42 -21.98 10.05
CA GLY A 223 5.43 -22.60 9.23
C GLY A 223 5.11 -24.02 8.75
N THR A 224 3.97 -24.60 9.09
CA THR A 224 3.59 -25.97 8.70
C THR A 224 2.51 -26.00 7.62
N GLN A 225 1.76 -24.93 7.49
CA GLN A 225 0.61 -24.89 6.57
C GLN A 225 1.03 -24.75 5.12
N GLU A 226 0.50 -25.63 4.28
CA GLU A 226 0.74 -25.65 2.84
C GLU A 226 -0.46 -25.10 2.06
N PHE A 227 -0.16 -24.37 0.99
CA PHE A 227 -1.14 -23.85 0.05
C PHE A 227 -0.86 -24.37 -1.36
N VAL A 228 -1.80 -25.11 -1.94
CA VAL A 228 -1.70 -25.59 -3.32
C VAL A 228 -2.27 -24.52 -4.26
N VAL A 229 -1.44 -24.04 -5.17
CA VAL A 229 -1.87 -23.02 -6.15
C VAL A 229 -2.79 -23.65 -7.19
N PRO A 230 -4.06 -23.23 -7.30
CA PRO A 230 -4.98 -23.85 -8.24
C PRO A 230 -4.53 -23.67 -9.70
N ALA A 231 -5.03 -24.53 -10.60
CA ALA A 231 -4.78 -24.42 -12.02
C ALA A 231 -5.19 -23.02 -12.56
N ASN A 232 -4.35 -22.45 -13.44
CA ASN A 232 -4.54 -21.12 -14.03
C ASN A 232 -4.59 -19.96 -13.00
N ARG A 233 -4.10 -20.18 -11.79
CA ARG A 233 -3.95 -19.15 -10.76
C ARG A 233 -2.48 -19.04 -10.34
N TYR A 234 -2.17 -17.94 -9.72
CA TYR A 234 -0.82 -17.58 -9.30
C TYR A 234 -0.82 -17.06 -7.87
N MET A 235 0.34 -17.07 -7.21
CA MET A 235 0.53 -16.36 -5.95
C MET A 235 1.47 -15.19 -6.18
N ALA A 236 1.04 -14.00 -5.75
CA ALA A 236 1.78 -12.76 -5.93
C ALA A 236 1.91 -12.05 -4.59
N MET A 237 3.14 -11.73 -4.18
CA MET A 237 3.46 -11.13 -2.90
C MET A 237 4.25 -9.83 -3.09
N GLY A 238 4.13 -8.92 -2.13
CA GLY A 238 4.90 -7.68 -2.13
C GLY A 238 6.26 -7.86 -1.48
N ASP A 239 7.27 -7.18 -2.01
CA ASP A 239 8.64 -7.21 -1.47
C ASP A 239 8.71 -6.63 -0.05
N ASN A 240 7.89 -5.61 0.26
CA ASN A 240 7.67 -5.15 1.64
C ASN A 240 6.68 -6.08 2.36
N THR A 241 7.19 -7.21 2.83
CA THR A 241 6.38 -8.36 3.26
C THR A 241 5.49 -8.10 4.46
N VAL A 242 5.87 -7.17 5.35
CA VAL A 242 5.13 -6.85 6.57
C VAL A 242 3.95 -5.89 6.31
N SER A 243 4.07 -5.03 5.29
CA SER A 243 3.07 -4.00 4.98
C SER A 243 2.31 -4.26 3.68
N SER A 244 2.53 -5.41 3.03
CA SER A 244 1.91 -5.72 1.76
C SER A 244 0.56 -6.40 1.93
N LYS A 245 -0.49 -5.83 1.33
CA LYS A 245 -1.74 -6.52 1.08
C LYS A 245 -1.62 -7.32 -0.22
N ASP A 246 -1.46 -8.64 -0.11
CA ASP A 246 -1.13 -9.53 -1.23
C ASP A 246 -1.78 -10.91 -1.14
N SER A 247 -1.29 -11.90 -1.88
CA SER A 247 -1.88 -13.23 -1.95
C SER A 247 -1.96 -13.95 -0.60
N ARG A 248 -1.20 -13.55 0.39
CA ARG A 248 -1.33 -14.08 1.77
C ARG A 248 -2.65 -13.67 2.39
N ASP A 249 -3.18 -12.50 2.03
CA ASP A 249 -4.43 -11.94 2.53
C ASP A 249 -5.65 -12.36 1.68
N TRP A 250 -5.58 -12.19 0.36
CA TRP A 250 -6.71 -12.41 -0.55
C TRP A 250 -6.64 -13.71 -1.36
N GLY A 251 -5.60 -14.55 -1.18
CA GLY A 251 -5.46 -15.84 -1.83
C GLY A 251 -4.84 -15.77 -3.23
N SER A 252 -5.17 -16.73 -4.10
CA SER A 252 -4.55 -16.86 -5.40
C SER A 252 -5.14 -15.93 -6.45
N LEU A 253 -4.27 -15.37 -7.31
CA LEU A 253 -4.58 -14.45 -8.40
C LEU A 253 -5.03 -15.23 -9.65
N PRO A 254 -6.20 -14.98 -10.24
CA PRO A 254 -6.56 -15.55 -11.53
C PRO A 254 -5.63 -15.06 -12.64
N GLY A 255 -5.11 -15.96 -13.48
CA GLY A 255 -4.19 -15.60 -14.56
C GLY A 255 -4.76 -14.60 -15.56
N LYS A 256 -6.08 -14.64 -15.79
CA LYS A 256 -6.80 -13.68 -16.67
C LYS A 256 -6.73 -12.22 -16.17
N ASN A 257 -6.45 -12.02 -14.89
CA ASN A 257 -6.35 -10.68 -14.30
C ASN A 257 -4.97 -10.05 -14.49
N ILE A 258 -3.98 -10.83 -14.91
CA ILE A 258 -2.63 -10.31 -15.16
C ILE A 258 -2.67 -9.42 -16.41
N PHE A 259 -2.37 -8.15 -16.20
CA PHE A 259 -2.42 -7.11 -17.22
C PHE A 259 -1.12 -7.01 -18.01
N GLY A 260 0.02 -7.24 -17.34
CA GLY A 260 1.33 -7.17 -17.96
C GLY A 260 2.47 -7.32 -16.97
N LYS A 261 3.69 -7.23 -17.50
CA LYS A 261 4.93 -7.25 -16.75
C LYS A 261 5.39 -5.82 -16.50
N ALA A 262 5.87 -5.52 -15.28
CA ALA A 262 6.57 -4.28 -15.02
C ALA A 262 7.88 -4.25 -15.83
N ALA A 263 8.08 -3.24 -16.65
CA ALA A 263 9.34 -2.95 -17.30
C ALA A 263 10.09 -1.96 -16.41
N LEU A 264 11.15 -2.44 -15.76
CA LEU A 264 12.08 -1.66 -14.94
C LEU A 264 13.26 -1.21 -15.78
#